data_e89c9ff8fef0e403a2099dd024e075c7
#
_entry.id   e89c9ff8fef0e403a2099dd024e075c7
#
_cell.length_a   1.000
_cell.length_b   1.000
_cell.length_c   1.000
_cell.angle_alpha   90.00
_cell.angle_beta   90.00
_cell.angle_gamma   90.00
#
_symmetry.space_group_name_H-M   'P 1'
#
loop_
_entity.id
_entity.type
_entity.pdbx_description
1 polymer ?
#
loop_
_entity_poly.entity_id
_entity_poly.type
_entity_poly.pdbx_seq_one_letter_code
_entity_poly.pdbx_strand_id
1 'polypeptide(L)'
;MAKLFRTVSIRQLRALAALAGSGSITAAANKLHLTQPAVTLQLRNLQALAGLPLIQRKSDGMSLTDAGVEVLALCDRIEAAIAACETSLDMIAGKTAGRISIGAVSTAKYFVPFAISGFQKLHPHIDVKLSIGNRQEIGNALKGYELDIAIMGRPPIGIDMDVHLIGDHPHVIIAPTAHRLARKHRIELAELAKETFLTREPGSGTRSLMEQLFESAGIRPTIGMEMSSNETIKQAVIAGLGIAFLSAHTVATELDERRLVILDVVGLPVVRQWFVLSRKDKVLLPPARAMQEFLSAKGAQFLPRTQGRMRLTRTSAKPKRG
;
A
#
# COMPACT_ATOMS: atom_id res chain seq x y z
N MET A 1 -18.16 -8.78 -31.55
CA MET A 1 -17.18 -8.59 -30.50
C MET A 1 -16.20 -9.76 -30.25
N ALA A 2 -16.46 -10.97 -30.67
CA ALA A 2 -15.56 -12.13 -30.40
C ALA A 2 -14.28 -12.22 -31.25
N LYS A 3 -14.03 -11.32 -32.20
CA LYS A 3 -12.85 -11.36 -33.09
C LYS A 3 -11.61 -10.66 -32.53
N LEU A 4 -11.76 -9.79 -31.53
CA LEU A 4 -10.72 -8.89 -31.05
C LEU A 4 -9.45 -9.61 -30.56
N PHE A 5 -9.61 -10.68 -29.79
CA PHE A 5 -8.48 -11.31 -29.09
C PHE A 5 -7.87 -12.53 -29.81
N ARG A 6 -8.36 -12.90 -30.97
CA ARG A 6 -7.74 -13.99 -31.75
C ARG A 6 -6.45 -13.61 -32.47
N THR A 7 -6.22 -12.29 -32.66
CA THR A 7 -5.10 -11.77 -33.46
C THR A 7 -4.27 -10.70 -32.76
N VAL A 8 -4.63 -10.31 -31.51
CA VAL A 8 -3.85 -9.36 -30.75
C VAL A 8 -2.49 -9.96 -30.39
N SER A 9 -1.43 -9.19 -30.56
CA SER A 9 -0.08 -9.60 -30.20
C SER A 9 0.38 -8.96 -28.90
N ILE A 10 1.25 -9.65 -28.17
CA ILE A 10 1.89 -9.10 -26.95
C ILE A 10 2.64 -7.80 -27.27
N ARG A 11 3.23 -7.67 -28.48
CA ARG A 11 3.92 -6.44 -28.89
C ARG A 11 2.98 -5.24 -28.95
N GLN A 12 1.75 -5.43 -29.41
CA GLN A 12 0.73 -4.38 -29.45
C GLN A 12 0.30 -3.97 -28.04
N LEU A 13 0.10 -4.94 -27.15
CA LEU A 13 -0.25 -4.68 -25.75
C LEU A 13 0.87 -3.93 -25.03
N ARG A 14 2.13 -4.36 -25.20
CA ARG A 14 3.31 -3.69 -24.65
C ARG A 14 3.47 -2.26 -25.17
N ALA A 15 3.12 -1.99 -26.44
CA ALA A 15 3.11 -0.62 -26.96
C ALA A 15 2.12 0.28 -26.24
N LEU A 16 0.92 -0.23 -25.94
CA LEU A 16 -0.09 0.50 -25.17
C LEU A 16 0.38 0.75 -23.72
N ALA A 17 0.91 -0.28 -23.06
CA ALA A 17 1.43 -0.18 -21.70
C ALA A 17 2.62 0.82 -21.59
N ALA A 18 3.53 0.80 -22.57
CA ALA A 18 4.64 1.74 -22.61
C ALA A 18 4.15 3.20 -22.80
N LEU A 19 3.15 3.42 -23.64
CA LEU A 19 2.54 4.74 -23.83
C LEU A 19 1.82 5.21 -22.57
N ALA A 20 1.04 4.34 -21.92
CA ALA A 20 0.32 4.65 -20.69
C ALA A 20 1.26 5.11 -19.56
N GLY A 21 2.42 4.47 -19.43
CA GLY A 21 3.41 4.80 -18.40
C GLY A 21 4.31 6.01 -18.73
N SER A 22 4.37 6.45 -20.00
CA SER A 22 5.29 7.50 -20.43
C SER A 22 4.62 8.79 -20.93
N GLY A 23 3.32 8.74 -21.25
CA GLY A 23 2.54 9.88 -21.75
C GLY A 23 2.90 10.33 -23.17
N SER A 24 3.91 9.73 -23.83
CA SER A 24 4.30 10.11 -25.19
C SER A 24 4.80 8.94 -26.04
N ILE A 25 4.54 8.98 -27.36
CA ILE A 25 5.00 7.96 -28.31
C ILE A 25 6.55 7.88 -28.33
N THR A 26 7.23 9.04 -28.24
CA THR A 26 8.69 9.10 -28.23
C THR A 26 9.27 8.36 -27.04
N ALA A 27 8.76 8.63 -25.84
CA ALA A 27 9.22 7.97 -24.61
C ALA A 27 8.85 6.47 -24.59
N ALA A 28 7.68 6.10 -25.11
CA ALA A 28 7.29 4.70 -25.28
C ALA A 28 8.23 3.95 -26.26
N ALA A 29 8.61 4.59 -27.37
CA ALA A 29 9.55 4.04 -28.34
C ALA A 29 10.92 3.78 -27.73
N ASN A 30 11.45 4.76 -26.98
CA ASN A 30 12.72 4.61 -26.25
C ASN A 30 12.66 3.48 -25.24
N LYS A 31 11.57 3.40 -24.45
CA LYS A 31 11.37 2.33 -23.46
C LYS A 31 11.32 0.93 -24.07
N LEU A 32 10.79 0.80 -25.28
CA LEU A 32 10.66 -0.47 -26.00
C LEU A 32 11.83 -0.78 -26.93
N HIS A 33 12.81 0.11 -27.04
CA HIS A 33 13.92 0.03 -28.00
C HIS A 33 13.40 -0.11 -29.46
N LEU A 34 12.35 0.66 -29.79
CA LEU A 34 11.71 0.69 -31.10
C LEU A 34 11.73 2.10 -31.69
N THR A 35 11.44 2.22 -32.99
CA THR A 35 11.22 3.52 -33.63
C THR A 35 9.81 4.05 -33.34
N GLN A 36 9.62 5.38 -33.34
CA GLN A 36 8.29 5.97 -33.17
C GLN A 36 7.25 5.50 -34.19
N PRO A 37 7.59 5.37 -35.52
CA PRO A 37 6.67 4.80 -36.50
C PRO A 37 6.25 3.36 -36.14
N ALA A 38 7.16 2.53 -35.63
CA ALA A 38 6.85 1.17 -35.22
C ALA A 38 5.84 1.14 -34.06
N VAL A 39 6.06 1.96 -33.01
CA VAL A 39 5.11 2.05 -31.89
C VAL A 39 3.75 2.59 -32.37
N THR A 40 3.75 3.63 -33.21
CA THR A 40 2.52 4.19 -33.78
C THR A 40 1.73 3.15 -34.57
N LEU A 41 2.41 2.33 -35.38
CA LEU A 41 1.78 1.24 -36.14
C LEU A 41 1.18 0.18 -35.21
N GLN A 42 1.88 -0.23 -34.13
CA GLN A 42 1.35 -1.20 -33.15
C GLN A 42 0.08 -0.66 -32.46
N LEU A 43 0.08 0.60 -32.05
CA LEU A 43 -1.06 1.25 -31.41
C LEU A 43 -2.25 1.38 -32.39
N ARG A 44 -1.99 1.79 -33.64
CA ARG A 44 -3.03 1.88 -34.69
C ARG A 44 -3.66 0.52 -34.93
N ASN A 45 -2.86 -0.53 -35.11
CA ASN A 45 -3.35 -1.88 -35.31
C ASN A 45 -4.16 -2.39 -34.13
N LEU A 46 -3.73 -2.12 -32.91
CA LEU A 46 -4.46 -2.48 -31.69
C LEU A 46 -5.83 -1.79 -31.62
N GLN A 47 -5.90 -0.49 -31.91
CA GLN A 47 -7.15 0.26 -31.96
C GLN A 47 -8.09 -0.27 -33.09
N ALA A 48 -7.54 -0.62 -34.25
CA ALA A 48 -8.32 -1.22 -35.34
C ALA A 48 -8.92 -2.58 -34.94
N LEU A 49 -8.16 -3.39 -34.18
CA LEU A 49 -8.65 -4.66 -33.61
C LEU A 49 -9.70 -4.42 -32.51
N ALA A 50 -9.51 -3.41 -31.67
CA ALA A 50 -10.44 -3.03 -30.61
C ALA A 50 -11.76 -2.47 -31.18
N GLY A 51 -11.72 -1.86 -32.35
CA GLY A 51 -12.86 -1.14 -32.93
C GLY A 51 -13.22 0.14 -32.17
N LEU A 52 -12.36 0.57 -31.26
CA LEU A 52 -12.53 1.73 -30.39
C LEU A 52 -11.20 2.49 -30.26
N PRO A 53 -11.23 3.82 -30.08
CA PRO A 53 -10.03 4.56 -29.71
C PRO A 53 -9.59 4.15 -28.30
N LEU A 54 -8.32 3.75 -28.16
CA LEU A 54 -7.72 3.34 -26.88
C LEU A 54 -6.88 4.46 -26.27
N ILE A 55 -6.51 5.44 -27.10
CA ILE A 55 -5.68 6.58 -26.71
C ILE A 55 -6.35 7.89 -27.13
N GLN A 56 -6.12 8.92 -26.34
CA GLN A 56 -6.60 10.28 -26.60
C GLN A 56 -5.49 11.30 -26.32
N ARG A 57 -5.56 12.44 -26.97
CA ARG A 57 -4.65 13.57 -26.73
C ARG A 57 -5.24 14.46 -25.66
N LYS A 58 -4.42 14.85 -24.67
CA LYS A 58 -4.72 15.88 -23.68
C LYS A 58 -3.72 17.02 -23.78
N SER A 59 -3.95 18.10 -23.01
CA SER A 59 -3.06 19.28 -22.97
C SER A 59 -1.64 18.92 -22.52
N ASP A 60 -1.50 17.88 -21.68
CA ASP A 60 -0.26 17.41 -21.07
C ASP A 60 0.35 16.17 -21.76
N GLY A 61 -0.22 15.73 -22.90
CA GLY A 61 0.31 14.59 -23.65
C GLY A 61 -0.75 13.59 -24.11
N MET A 62 -0.35 12.33 -24.21
CA MET A 62 -1.22 11.22 -24.59
C MET A 62 -1.69 10.48 -23.33
N SER A 63 -2.99 10.18 -23.28
CA SER A 63 -3.59 9.39 -22.20
C SER A 63 -4.46 8.27 -22.75
N LEU A 64 -4.81 7.30 -21.92
CA LEU A 64 -5.76 6.24 -22.28
C LEU A 64 -7.19 6.78 -22.24
N THR A 65 -8.04 6.19 -23.09
CA THR A 65 -9.50 6.23 -22.95
C THR A 65 -9.95 5.16 -21.96
N ASP A 66 -11.23 5.12 -21.59
CA ASP A 66 -11.78 4.04 -20.74
C ASP A 66 -11.55 2.67 -21.40
N ALA A 67 -11.75 2.56 -22.72
CA ALA A 67 -11.43 1.34 -23.48
C ALA A 67 -9.92 1.00 -23.44
N GLY A 68 -9.07 2.02 -23.46
CA GLY A 68 -7.62 1.85 -23.31
C GLY A 68 -7.21 1.34 -21.92
N VAL A 69 -7.89 1.78 -20.87
CA VAL A 69 -7.69 1.29 -19.50
C VAL A 69 -8.05 -0.20 -19.38
N GLU A 70 -9.16 -0.62 -19.99
CA GLU A 70 -9.56 -2.04 -20.00
C GLU A 70 -8.54 -2.91 -20.75
N VAL A 71 -8.02 -2.45 -21.89
CA VAL A 71 -6.98 -3.19 -22.65
C VAL A 71 -5.65 -3.20 -21.90
N LEU A 72 -5.30 -2.13 -21.16
CA LEU A 72 -4.13 -2.11 -20.31
C LEU A 72 -4.25 -3.14 -19.18
N ALA A 73 -5.41 -3.22 -18.51
CA ALA A 73 -5.66 -4.22 -17.47
C ALA A 73 -5.54 -5.67 -18.00
N LEU A 74 -5.89 -5.92 -19.27
CA LEU A 74 -5.63 -7.21 -19.92
C LEU A 74 -4.12 -7.42 -20.13
N CYS A 75 -3.39 -6.40 -20.59
CA CYS A 75 -1.94 -6.46 -20.76
C CYS A 75 -1.25 -6.86 -19.46
N ASP A 76 -1.59 -6.20 -18.36
CA ASP A 76 -1.00 -6.45 -17.02
C ASP A 76 -1.25 -7.90 -16.58
N ARG A 77 -2.47 -8.45 -16.82
CA ARG A 77 -2.77 -9.86 -16.54
C ARG A 77 -1.93 -10.84 -17.36
N ILE A 78 -1.74 -10.55 -18.64
CA ILE A 78 -0.95 -11.39 -19.54
C ILE A 78 0.52 -11.37 -19.12
N GLU A 79 1.10 -10.19 -18.84
CA GLU A 79 2.48 -10.07 -18.39
C GLU A 79 2.71 -10.78 -17.03
N ALA A 80 1.76 -10.67 -16.11
CA ALA A 80 1.81 -11.39 -14.85
C ALA A 80 1.78 -12.91 -15.04
N ALA A 81 0.95 -13.40 -15.97
CA ALA A 81 0.90 -14.83 -16.28
C ALA A 81 2.19 -15.34 -16.93
N ILE A 82 2.79 -14.55 -17.82
CA ILE A 82 4.11 -14.87 -18.42
C ILE A 82 5.18 -14.95 -17.34
N ALA A 83 5.28 -13.94 -16.47
CA ALA A 83 6.25 -13.89 -15.39
C ALA A 83 6.08 -15.08 -14.40
N ALA A 84 4.84 -15.45 -14.10
CA ALA A 84 4.55 -16.62 -13.27
C ALA A 84 5.00 -17.94 -13.94
N CYS A 85 4.79 -18.06 -15.25
CA CYS A 85 5.25 -19.22 -16.02
C CYS A 85 6.78 -19.31 -16.02
N GLU A 86 7.48 -18.22 -16.30
CA GLU A 86 8.95 -18.13 -16.24
C GLU A 86 9.48 -18.57 -14.87
N THR A 87 8.92 -18.04 -13.79
CA THR A 87 9.28 -18.43 -12.42
C THR A 87 9.06 -19.93 -12.18
N SER A 88 7.94 -20.47 -12.65
CA SER A 88 7.63 -21.90 -12.50
C SER A 88 8.62 -22.77 -13.29
N LEU A 89 9.00 -22.37 -14.49
CA LEU A 89 10.00 -23.07 -15.30
C LEU A 89 11.39 -23.06 -14.63
N ASP A 90 11.79 -21.94 -14.04
CA ASP A 90 13.04 -21.83 -13.31
C ASP A 90 13.06 -22.71 -12.04
N MET A 91 11.92 -22.83 -11.35
CA MET A 91 11.76 -23.76 -10.22
C MET A 91 11.86 -25.22 -10.68
N ILE A 92 11.18 -25.60 -11.78
CA ILE A 92 11.25 -26.96 -12.34
C ILE A 92 12.67 -27.29 -12.79
N ALA A 93 13.38 -26.32 -13.38
CA ALA A 93 14.77 -26.48 -13.78
C ALA A 93 15.77 -26.50 -12.61
N GLY A 94 15.31 -26.39 -11.37
CA GLY A 94 16.16 -26.35 -10.17
C GLY A 94 17.04 -25.11 -10.02
N LYS A 95 16.81 -24.07 -10.82
CA LYS A 95 17.60 -22.82 -10.78
C LYS A 95 17.28 -21.95 -9.58
N THR A 96 16.06 -22.03 -9.05
CA THR A 96 15.59 -21.28 -7.89
C THR A 96 14.50 -22.05 -7.15
N ALA A 97 14.37 -21.82 -5.84
CA ALA A 97 13.22 -22.28 -5.07
C ALA A 97 12.00 -21.33 -5.21
N GLY A 98 12.14 -20.28 -5.99
CA GLY A 98 11.11 -19.30 -6.32
C GLY A 98 11.40 -17.92 -5.77
N ARG A 99 10.58 -16.97 -6.23
CA ARG A 99 10.63 -15.56 -5.84
C ARG A 99 9.27 -15.10 -5.39
N ILE A 100 9.24 -14.15 -4.44
CA ILE A 100 8.03 -13.50 -3.96
C ILE A 100 8.21 -11.98 -4.06
N SER A 101 7.23 -11.28 -4.67
CA SER A 101 7.16 -9.82 -4.67
C SER A 101 6.14 -9.36 -3.61
N ILE A 102 6.64 -8.76 -2.52
CA ILE A 102 5.84 -8.29 -1.39
C ILE A 102 5.76 -6.77 -1.44
N GLY A 103 4.53 -6.24 -1.41
CA GLY A 103 4.29 -4.82 -1.14
C GLY A 103 3.92 -4.60 0.32
N ALA A 104 4.44 -3.55 0.95
CA ALA A 104 4.03 -3.21 2.30
C ALA A 104 3.86 -1.70 2.44
N VAL A 105 2.79 -1.28 3.12
CA VAL A 105 2.61 0.14 3.43
C VAL A 105 3.69 0.62 4.39
N SER A 106 4.06 1.89 4.29
CA SER A 106 5.19 2.48 5.03
C SER A 106 5.13 2.30 6.56
N THR A 107 3.94 2.11 7.13
CA THR A 107 3.77 1.78 8.54
C THR A 107 4.07 0.31 8.86
N ALA A 108 4.09 -0.58 7.88
CA ALA A 108 4.42 -1.99 8.07
C ALA A 108 5.94 -2.26 8.06
N LYS A 109 6.76 -1.30 7.65
CA LYS A 109 8.23 -1.45 7.61
C LYS A 109 8.84 -1.78 8.97
N TYR A 110 8.13 -1.52 10.06
CA TYR A 110 8.59 -1.75 11.43
C TYR A 110 8.46 -3.22 11.88
N PHE A 111 7.74 -4.06 11.14
CA PHE A 111 7.62 -5.48 11.47
C PHE A 111 7.83 -6.43 10.28
N VAL A 112 7.56 -6.00 9.06
CA VAL A 112 7.66 -6.86 7.87
C VAL A 112 9.06 -7.43 7.66
N PRO A 113 10.18 -6.68 7.83
CA PRO A 113 11.51 -7.25 7.71
C PRO A 113 11.77 -8.38 8.72
N PHE A 114 11.25 -8.27 9.95
CA PHE A 114 11.36 -9.34 10.95
C PHE A 114 10.54 -10.58 10.57
N ALA A 115 9.34 -10.37 10.01
CA ALA A 115 8.52 -11.46 9.50
C ALA A 115 9.19 -12.15 8.30
N ILE A 116 9.78 -11.41 7.37
CA ILE A 116 10.57 -11.96 6.25
C ILE A 116 11.75 -12.76 6.78
N SER A 117 12.50 -12.24 7.74
CA SER A 117 13.60 -12.97 8.37
C SER A 117 13.14 -14.27 9.02
N GLY A 118 11.99 -14.25 9.72
CA GLY A 118 11.37 -15.45 10.28
C GLY A 118 10.96 -16.47 9.23
N PHE A 119 10.41 -16.01 8.10
CA PHE A 119 10.04 -16.86 6.97
C PHE A 119 11.27 -17.48 6.30
N GLN A 120 12.31 -16.70 6.02
CA GLN A 120 13.53 -17.17 5.36
C GLN A 120 14.30 -18.21 6.18
N LYS A 121 14.16 -18.23 7.51
CA LYS A 121 14.72 -19.33 8.34
C LYS A 121 14.07 -20.68 8.02
N LEU A 122 12.81 -20.68 7.58
CA LEU A 122 12.07 -21.89 7.19
C LEU A 122 12.22 -22.19 5.70
N HIS A 123 12.48 -21.18 4.90
CA HIS A 123 12.55 -21.24 3.43
C HIS A 123 13.78 -20.48 2.92
N PRO A 124 15.01 -20.95 3.20
CA PRO A 124 16.25 -20.19 2.96
C PRO A 124 16.56 -19.93 1.47
N HIS A 125 15.94 -20.69 0.58
CA HIS A 125 16.20 -20.60 -0.87
C HIS A 125 15.16 -19.79 -1.63
N ILE A 126 14.18 -19.18 -0.93
CA ILE A 126 13.17 -18.34 -1.55
C ILE A 126 13.66 -16.88 -1.56
N ASP A 127 13.73 -16.30 -2.76
CA ASP A 127 14.03 -14.89 -2.94
C ASP A 127 12.83 -14.02 -2.57
N VAL A 128 13.03 -12.98 -1.74
CA VAL A 128 11.99 -12.05 -1.35
C VAL A 128 12.35 -10.65 -1.82
N LYS A 129 11.54 -10.09 -2.72
CA LYS A 129 11.58 -8.69 -3.11
C LYS A 129 10.55 -7.92 -2.29
N LEU A 130 11.00 -6.96 -1.47
CA LEU A 130 10.15 -6.11 -0.66
C LEU A 130 10.09 -4.70 -1.26
N SER A 131 8.88 -4.20 -1.53
CA SER A 131 8.59 -2.82 -1.94
C SER A 131 7.80 -2.10 -0.84
N ILE A 132 8.28 -0.93 -0.43
CA ILE A 132 7.61 -0.10 0.59
C ILE A 132 7.06 1.15 -0.10
N GLY A 133 5.82 1.47 0.21
CA GLY A 133 5.15 2.66 -0.33
C GLY A 133 4.01 3.13 0.57
N ASN A 134 3.30 4.18 0.17
CA ASN A 134 2.05 4.55 0.82
C ASN A 134 0.91 3.64 0.34
N ARG A 135 -0.29 3.85 0.89
CA ARG A 135 -1.45 2.99 0.56
C ARG A 135 -1.82 3.04 -0.92
N GLN A 136 -1.72 4.22 -1.54
CA GLN A 136 -2.06 4.40 -2.96
C GLN A 136 -1.02 3.73 -3.86
N GLU A 137 0.27 3.88 -3.58
CA GLU A 137 1.36 3.27 -4.34
C GLU A 137 1.27 1.74 -4.30
N ILE A 138 1.13 1.15 -3.11
CA ILE A 138 0.97 -0.31 -2.97
C ILE A 138 -0.33 -0.79 -3.62
N GLY A 139 -1.42 -0.02 -3.51
CA GLY A 139 -2.68 -0.31 -4.20
C GLY A 139 -2.54 -0.31 -5.72
N ASN A 140 -1.79 0.64 -6.28
CA ASN A 140 -1.51 0.71 -7.72
C ASN A 140 -0.63 -0.47 -8.18
N ALA A 141 0.40 -0.82 -7.44
CA ALA A 141 1.26 -1.97 -7.73
C ALA A 141 0.47 -3.31 -7.69
N LEU A 142 -0.50 -3.44 -6.76
CA LEU A 142 -1.44 -4.57 -6.77
C LEU A 142 -2.33 -4.56 -8.03
N LYS A 143 -2.84 -3.38 -8.43
CA LYS A 143 -3.64 -3.24 -9.65
C LYS A 143 -2.86 -3.67 -10.89
N GLY A 144 -1.60 -3.26 -10.98
CA GLY A 144 -0.68 -3.59 -12.06
C GLY A 144 -0.08 -5.00 -11.97
N TYR A 145 -0.56 -5.88 -11.07
CA TYR A 145 -0.04 -7.25 -10.88
C TYR A 145 1.45 -7.35 -10.54
N GLU A 146 2.10 -6.24 -10.15
CA GLU A 146 3.54 -6.18 -9.81
C GLU A 146 3.87 -6.94 -8.52
N LEU A 147 2.87 -7.13 -7.66
CA LEU A 147 3.00 -7.78 -6.35
C LEU A 147 2.28 -9.13 -6.34
N ASP A 148 2.83 -10.08 -5.59
CA ASP A 148 2.16 -11.34 -5.29
C ASP A 148 1.26 -11.18 -4.08
N ILE A 149 1.78 -10.56 -3.03
CA ILE A 149 1.05 -10.25 -1.80
C ILE A 149 1.31 -8.81 -1.36
N ALA A 150 0.39 -8.24 -0.61
CA ALA A 150 0.58 -6.93 0.03
C ALA A 150 0.20 -6.97 1.50
N ILE A 151 0.90 -6.17 2.32
CA ILE A 151 0.65 -6.00 3.75
C ILE A 151 0.13 -4.58 3.96
N MET A 152 -1.15 -4.46 4.33
CA MET A 152 -1.88 -3.20 4.42
C MET A 152 -2.90 -3.21 5.56
N GLY A 153 -3.31 -2.03 6.01
CA GLY A 153 -4.36 -1.86 7.03
C GLY A 153 -5.80 -1.88 6.47
N ARG A 154 -5.98 -1.84 5.15
CA ARG A 154 -7.29 -1.90 4.48
C ARG A 154 -7.12 -2.29 3.01
N PRO A 155 -7.92 -3.22 2.48
CA PRO A 155 -7.92 -3.57 1.07
C PRO A 155 -8.14 -2.34 0.16
N PRO A 156 -7.52 -2.29 -1.02
CA PRO A 156 -7.85 -1.29 -2.04
C PRO A 156 -9.28 -1.49 -2.56
N ILE A 157 -9.90 -0.38 -3.00
CA ILE A 157 -11.23 -0.43 -3.60
C ILE A 157 -11.14 -0.82 -5.07
N GLY A 158 -12.13 -1.58 -5.57
CA GLY A 158 -12.26 -1.95 -6.98
C GLY A 158 -11.37 -3.10 -7.43
N ILE A 159 -10.80 -3.88 -6.49
CA ILE A 159 -10.09 -5.12 -6.77
C ILE A 159 -10.65 -6.21 -5.86
N ASP A 160 -10.95 -7.36 -6.43
CA ASP A 160 -11.35 -8.52 -5.64
C ASP A 160 -10.11 -9.18 -5.01
N MET A 161 -10.09 -9.19 -3.68
CA MET A 161 -8.92 -9.57 -2.87
C MET A 161 -9.24 -10.77 -2.01
N ASP A 162 -8.26 -11.65 -1.90
CA ASP A 162 -8.17 -12.61 -0.81
C ASP A 162 -7.49 -11.91 0.38
N VAL A 163 -8.14 -11.97 1.56
CA VAL A 163 -7.80 -11.12 2.71
C VAL A 163 -7.61 -11.99 3.95
N HIS A 164 -6.40 -11.99 4.51
CA HIS A 164 -6.10 -12.73 5.74
C HIS A 164 -5.62 -11.77 6.83
N LEU A 165 -6.18 -11.94 8.02
CA LEU A 165 -5.84 -11.14 9.19
C LEU A 165 -4.43 -11.47 9.69
N ILE A 166 -3.66 -10.44 10.02
CA ILE A 166 -2.36 -10.56 10.72
C ILE A 166 -2.53 -10.21 12.20
N GLY A 167 -3.19 -9.09 12.52
CA GLY A 167 -3.39 -8.63 13.89
C GLY A 167 -3.81 -7.17 13.99
N ASP A 168 -3.85 -6.62 15.21
CA ASP A 168 -4.30 -5.27 15.48
C ASP A 168 -3.32 -4.21 14.97
N HIS A 169 -3.87 -3.06 14.58
CA HIS A 169 -3.14 -1.89 14.08
C HIS A 169 -3.63 -0.61 14.78
N PRO A 170 -3.17 -0.34 16.00
CA PRO A 170 -3.61 0.81 16.77
C PRO A 170 -3.00 2.11 16.24
N HIS A 171 -3.80 3.17 16.23
CA HIS A 171 -3.39 4.53 15.89
C HIS A 171 -3.62 5.46 17.06
N VAL A 172 -2.65 6.33 17.31
CA VAL A 172 -2.57 7.20 18.49
C VAL A 172 -2.15 8.61 18.09
N ILE A 173 -2.34 9.57 19.00
CA ILE A 173 -1.74 10.90 18.89
C ILE A 173 -0.49 10.94 19.76
N ILE A 174 0.62 11.35 19.15
CA ILE A 174 1.93 11.50 19.80
C ILE A 174 2.29 12.97 19.97
N ALA A 175 3.05 13.25 21.02
CA ALA A 175 3.56 14.57 21.34
C ALA A 175 4.98 14.48 21.95
N PRO A 176 5.75 15.60 21.99
CA PRO A 176 6.97 15.66 22.76
C PRO A 176 6.69 15.42 24.25
N THR A 177 7.66 14.89 24.99
CA THR A 177 7.49 14.63 26.44
C THR A 177 7.22 15.88 27.25
N ALA A 178 7.71 17.04 26.80
CA ALA A 178 7.49 18.35 27.44
C ALA A 178 6.19 19.03 27.02
N HIS A 179 5.38 18.40 26.17
CA HIS A 179 4.15 18.99 25.67
C HIS A 179 3.14 19.27 26.80
N ARG A 180 2.42 20.40 26.75
CA ARG A 180 1.46 20.82 27.79
C ARG A 180 0.38 19.77 28.11
N LEU A 181 0.01 18.96 27.09
CA LEU A 181 -1.00 17.91 27.23
C LEU A 181 -0.40 16.55 27.63
N ALA A 182 0.90 16.40 27.73
CA ALA A 182 1.59 15.12 27.99
C ALA A 182 1.17 14.45 29.31
N ARG A 183 0.78 15.26 30.31
CA ARG A 183 0.33 14.79 31.62
C ARG A 183 -1.19 14.86 31.82
N LYS A 184 -1.91 15.38 30.84
CA LYS A 184 -3.38 15.48 30.89
C LYS A 184 -4.00 14.14 30.55
N HIS A 185 -5.07 13.78 31.30
CA HIS A 185 -5.87 12.59 31.04
C HIS A 185 -7.20 12.94 30.41
N ARG A 186 -7.75 12.00 29.64
CA ARG A 186 -9.06 12.12 29.01
C ARG A 186 -9.22 13.41 28.21
N ILE A 187 -8.26 13.71 27.35
CA ILE A 187 -8.27 14.89 26.49
C ILE A 187 -9.40 14.73 25.49
N GLU A 188 -10.29 15.72 25.42
CA GLU A 188 -11.31 15.73 24.38
C GLU A 188 -10.70 16.10 23.01
N LEU A 189 -11.18 15.47 21.94
CA LEU A 189 -10.64 15.69 20.60
C LEU A 189 -10.73 17.18 20.19
N ALA A 190 -11.75 17.89 20.63
CA ALA A 190 -11.93 19.32 20.39
C ALA A 190 -10.78 20.18 20.96
N GLU A 191 -10.15 19.77 22.07
CA GLU A 191 -9.01 20.48 22.63
C GLU A 191 -7.78 20.46 21.72
N LEU A 192 -7.67 19.42 20.90
CA LEU A 192 -6.57 19.25 19.96
C LEU A 192 -6.71 20.12 18.70
N ALA A 193 -7.88 20.70 18.44
CA ALA A 193 -8.08 21.62 17.31
C ALA A 193 -7.14 22.84 17.37
N LYS A 194 -6.68 23.21 18.57
CA LYS A 194 -5.76 24.33 18.82
C LYS A 194 -4.28 23.95 18.64
N GLU A 195 -3.99 22.65 18.49
CA GLU A 195 -2.63 22.17 18.30
C GLU A 195 -2.26 22.14 16.82
N THR A 196 -0.98 22.33 16.56
CA THR A 196 -0.43 22.16 15.19
C THR A 196 -0.21 20.69 14.92
N PHE A 197 -0.91 20.16 13.91
CA PHE A 197 -0.72 18.78 13.46
C PHE A 197 0.32 18.68 12.36
N LEU A 198 1.22 17.71 12.51
CA LEU A 198 2.10 17.24 11.45
C LEU A 198 1.43 16.03 10.80
N THR A 199 1.22 16.10 9.49
CA THR A 199 0.43 15.08 8.79
C THR A 199 1.24 14.36 7.71
N ARG A 200 0.76 13.20 7.34
CA ARG A 200 1.26 12.42 6.20
C ARG A 200 0.78 13.03 4.88
N GLU A 201 1.45 12.66 3.81
CA GLU A 201 1.15 13.03 2.43
C GLU A 201 -0.22 12.49 1.96
N PRO A 202 -0.82 13.06 0.89
CA PRO A 202 -1.97 12.49 0.21
C PRO A 202 -1.69 11.04 -0.25
N GLY A 203 -2.73 10.18 -0.20
CA GLY A 203 -2.56 8.75 -0.49
C GLY A 203 -2.12 7.90 0.70
N SER A 204 -1.71 8.50 1.82
CA SER A 204 -1.43 7.81 3.08
C SER A 204 -2.70 7.34 3.76
N GLY A 205 -2.75 6.05 4.14
CA GLY A 205 -3.86 5.50 4.92
C GLY A 205 -3.98 6.09 6.33
N THR A 206 -2.86 6.50 6.94
CA THR A 206 -2.82 7.17 8.25
C THR A 206 -3.44 8.56 8.16
N ARG A 207 -3.13 9.32 7.11
CA ARG A 207 -3.77 10.63 6.84
C ARG A 207 -5.26 10.49 6.68
N SER A 208 -5.71 9.60 5.79
CA SER A 208 -7.16 9.40 5.57
C SER A 208 -7.90 8.98 6.85
N LEU A 209 -7.25 8.22 7.74
CA LEU A 209 -7.84 7.83 9.02
C LEU A 209 -7.92 9.02 9.98
N MET A 210 -6.90 9.89 10.03
CA MET A 210 -6.91 11.11 10.80
C MET A 210 -8.02 12.06 10.33
N GLU A 211 -8.11 12.28 9.02
CA GLU A 211 -9.15 13.12 8.41
C GLU A 211 -10.55 12.61 8.77
N GLN A 212 -10.83 11.31 8.64
CA GLN A 212 -12.09 10.70 9.05
C GLN A 212 -12.39 10.87 10.54
N LEU A 213 -11.37 10.73 11.42
CA LEU A 213 -11.53 10.91 12.85
C LEU A 213 -12.01 12.34 13.19
N PHE A 214 -11.35 13.34 12.64
CA PHE A 214 -11.67 14.74 12.89
C PHE A 214 -12.98 15.17 12.22
N GLU A 215 -13.22 14.72 10.98
CA GLU A 215 -14.46 15.00 10.25
C GLU A 215 -15.68 14.44 10.97
N SER A 216 -15.60 13.18 11.46
CA SER A 216 -16.70 12.56 12.22
C SER A 216 -17.03 13.27 13.53
N ALA A 217 -16.08 14.02 14.09
CA ALA A 217 -16.26 14.85 15.28
C ALA A 217 -16.66 16.31 14.95
N GLY A 218 -16.76 16.67 13.67
CA GLY A 218 -17.04 18.05 13.24
C GLY A 218 -15.92 19.04 13.52
N ILE A 219 -14.68 18.55 13.65
CA ILE A 219 -13.50 19.33 14.05
C ILE A 219 -12.55 19.48 12.85
N ARG A 220 -11.96 20.67 12.70
CA ARG A 220 -10.91 20.93 11.72
C ARG A 220 -9.58 21.12 12.44
N PRO A 221 -8.63 20.18 12.33
CA PRO A 221 -7.31 20.34 12.93
C PRO A 221 -6.49 21.40 12.18
N THR A 222 -5.63 22.12 12.89
CA THR A 222 -4.66 23.03 12.28
C THR A 222 -3.49 22.20 11.73
N ILE A 223 -3.32 22.19 10.41
CA ILE A 223 -2.21 21.48 9.77
C ILE A 223 -1.02 22.44 9.61
N GLY A 224 0.11 22.08 10.21
CA GLY A 224 1.34 22.86 10.15
C GLY A 224 2.24 22.43 8.99
N MET A 225 2.54 21.13 8.90
CA MET A 225 3.44 20.58 7.88
C MET A 225 2.93 19.24 7.38
N GLU A 226 3.18 18.99 6.08
CA GLU A 226 2.94 17.71 5.43
C GLU A 226 4.27 17.02 5.14
N MET A 227 4.37 15.71 5.43
CA MET A 227 5.59 14.93 5.26
C MET A 227 5.28 13.54 4.74
N SER A 228 6.13 13.00 3.84
CA SER A 228 5.97 11.66 3.26
C SER A 228 6.56 10.53 4.10
N SER A 229 7.25 10.84 5.20
CA SER A 229 7.96 9.87 6.03
C SER A 229 7.48 9.88 7.48
N ASN A 230 7.15 8.69 8.02
CA ASN A 230 6.88 8.53 9.46
C ASN A 230 8.09 8.94 10.31
N GLU A 231 9.32 8.65 9.85
CA GLU A 231 10.56 9.02 10.57
C GLU A 231 10.69 10.53 10.67
N THR A 232 10.47 11.25 9.55
CA THR A 232 10.53 12.71 9.54
C THR A 232 9.48 13.31 10.47
N ILE A 233 8.25 12.80 10.47
CA ILE A 233 7.19 13.25 11.40
C ILE A 233 7.62 13.02 12.85
N LYS A 234 8.15 11.83 13.19
CA LYS A 234 8.63 11.56 14.56
C LYS A 234 9.69 12.55 15.00
N GLN A 235 10.70 12.82 14.15
CA GLN A 235 11.75 13.78 14.46
C GLN A 235 11.20 15.20 14.60
N ALA A 236 10.26 15.60 13.75
CA ALA A 236 9.60 16.91 13.82
C ALA A 236 8.75 17.07 15.11
N VAL A 237 8.05 16.01 15.55
CA VAL A 237 7.36 16.00 16.84
C VAL A 237 8.35 16.11 17.99
N ILE A 238 9.45 15.35 17.98
CA ILE A 238 10.49 15.42 19.00
C ILE A 238 11.10 16.84 19.08
N ALA A 239 11.28 17.48 17.94
CA ALA A 239 11.76 18.87 17.85
C ALA A 239 10.73 19.92 18.32
N GLY A 240 9.51 19.52 18.66
CA GLY A 240 8.47 20.44 19.18
C GLY A 240 7.70 21.20 18.09
N LEU A 241 7.77 20.78 16.81
CA LEU A 241 7.07 21.46 15.72
C LEU A 241 5.56 21.23 15.70
N GLY A 242 5.05 20.27 16.50
CA GLY A 242 3.65 19.96 16.60
C GLY A 242 3.40 18.56 17.19
N ILE A 243 2.16 18.11 17.05
CA ILE A 243 1.73 16.75 17.42
C ILE A 243 1.37 15.97 16.14
N ALA A 244 1.27 14.63 16.23
CA ALA A 244 0.93 13.84 15.06
C ALA A 244 0.03 12.65 15.39
N PHE A 245 -0.86 12.29 14.45
CA PHE A 245 -1.63 11.05 14.50
C PHE A 245 -0.88 9.98 13.69
N LEU A 246 -0.39 8.94 14.35
CA LEU A 246 0.39 7.87 13.74
C LEU A 246 -0.02 6.49 14.22
N SER A 247 0.43 5.45 13.51
CA SER A 247 0.37 4.08 14.01
C SER A 247 1.26 3.94 15.26
N ALA A 248 0.75 3.36 16.33
CA ALA A 248 1.52 3.09 17.54
C ALA A 248 2.73 2.17 17.28
N HIS A 249 2.63 1.29 16.27
CA HIS A 249 3.73 0.42 15.88
C HIS A 249 4.95 1.17 15.31
N THR A 250 4.74 2.40 14.80
CA THR A 250 5.83 3.20 14.23
C THR A 250 6.65 3.95 15.27
N VAL A 251 6.13 4.08 16.48
CA VAL A 251 6.70 4.93 17.55
C VAL A 251 7.14 4.14 18.78
N ALA A 252 7.14 2.80 18.70
CA ALA A 252 7.44 1.94 19.85
C ALA A 252 8.81 2.24 20.46
N THR A 253 9.86 2.41 19.67
CA THR A 253 11.22 2.72 20.12
C THR A 253 11.28 4.07 20.81
N GLU A 254 10.72 5.13 20.23
CA GLU A 254 10.74 6.48 20.79
C GLU A 254 9.96 6.58 22.10
N LEU A 255 8.92 5.75 22.25
CA LEU A 255 8.19 5.60 23.52
C LEU A 255 9.06 4.90 24.58
N ASP A 256 9.82 3.87 24.17
CA ASP A 256 10.74 3.13 25.04
C ASP A 256 11.88 4.05 25.53
N GLU A 257 12.40 4.87 24.64
CA GLU A 257 13.44 5.86 24.93
C GLU A 257 12.90 7.13 25.64
N ARG A 258 11.59 7.23 25.86
CA ARG A 258 10.91 8.40 26.45
C ARG A 258 11.16 9.70 25.70
N ARG A 259 11.33 9.62 24.37
CA ARG A 259 11.47 10.80 23.50
C ARG A 259 10.12 11.33 23.04
N LEU A 260 9.11 10.48 23.03
CA LEU A 260 7.72 10.78 22.69
C LEU A 260 6.79 10.26 23.79
N VAL A 261 5.59 10.83 23.85
CA VAL A 261 4.47 10.33 24.64
C VAL A 261 3.25 10.13 23.77
N ILE A 262 2.39 9.18 24.15
CA ILE A 262 1.02 9.07 23.61
C ILE A 262 0.12 9.95 24.46
N LEU A 263 -0.64 10.84 23.82
CA LEU A 263 -1.66 11.63 24.48
C LEU A 263 -2.88 10.77 24.82
N ASP A 264 -3.37 10.88 26.05
CA ASP A 264 -4.57 10.16 26.53
C ASP A 264 -5.84 10.88 26.02
N VAL A 265 -6.20 10.60 24.78
CA VAL A 265 -7.35 11.23 24.08
C VAL A 265 -8.56 10.32 24.13
N VAL A 266 -9.72 10.87 24.44
CA VAL A 266 -11.00 10.14 24.45
C VAL A 266 -11.28 9.56 23.06
N GLY A 267 -11.59 8.27 23.00
CA GLY A 267 -11.84 7.56 21.73
C GLY A 267 -10.58 7.03 21.05
N LEU A 268 -9.38 7.25 21.60
CA LEU A 268 -8.15 6.65 21.12
C LEU A 268 -7.64 5.53 22.06
N PRO A 269 -6.92 4.54 21.57
CA PRO A 269 -6.47 4.36 20.17
C PRO A 269 -7.60 3.98 19.22
N VAL A 270 -7.56 4.46 17.97
CA VAL A 270 -8.35 3.87 16.89
C VAL A 270 -7.68 2.57 16.47
N VAL A 271 -8.30 1.44 16.77
CA VAL A 271 -7.74 0.12 16.41
C VAL A 271 -8.26 -0.29 15.04
N ARG A 272 -7.37 -0.37 14.07
CA ARG A 272 -7.55 -1.03 12.77
C ARG A 272 -6.90 -2.40 12.82
N GLN A 273 -6.82 -3.07 11.69
CA GLN A 273 -6.19 -4.37 11.56
C GLN A 273 -5.15 -4.38 10.46
N TRP A 274 -4.14 -5.23 10.61
CA TRP A 274 -3.20 -5.58 9.56
C TRP A 274 -3.69 -6.79 8.80
N PHE A 275 -3.57 -6.72 7.49
CA PHE A 275 -3.92 -7.83 6.61
C PHE A 275 -2.76 -8.14 5.67
N VAL A 276 -2.60 -9.42 5.33
CA VAL A 276 -1.93 -9.85 4.12
C VAL A 276 -2.99 -10.09 3.05
N LEU A 277 -2.75 -9.51 1.87
CA LEU A 277 -3.69 -9.45 0.77
C LEU A 277 -3.07 -10.05 -0.48
N SER A 278 -3.87 -10.76 -1.27
CA SER A 278 -3.54 -11.14 -2.64
C SER A 278 -4.73 -10.94 -3.55
N ARG A 279 -4.49 -10.76 -4.86
CA ARG A 279 -5.57 -10.69 -5.83
C ARG A 279 -6.19 -12.07 -6.02
N LYS A 280 -7.52 -12.18 -6.05
CA LYS A 280 -8.19 -13.47 -6.32
C LYS A 280 -7.99 -13.95 -7.75
N ASP A 281 -7.83 -13.02 -8.70
CA ASP A 281 -7.64 -13.31 -10.13
C ASP A 281 -6.16 -13.54 -10.52
N LYS A 282 -5.23 -13.53 -9.56
CA LYS A 282 -3.81 -13.87 -9.73
C LYS A 282 -3.50 -15.20 -9.07
N VAL A 283 -3.04 -16.17 -9.83
CA VAL A 283 -2.59 -17.45 -9.27
C VAL A 283 -1.33 -17.22 -8.44
N LEU A 284 -1.40 -17.49 -7.13
CA LEU A 284 -0.22 -17.47 -6.27
C LEU A 284 0.61 -18.73 -6.50
N LEU A 285 1.89 -18.54 -6.82
CA LEU A 285 2.86 -19.61 -6.83
C LEU A 285 3.13 -20.14 -5.41
N PRO A 286 3.61 -21.39 -5.25
CA PRO A 286 3.83 -22.01 -3.95
C PRO A 286 4.61 -21.16 -2.95
N PRO A 287 5.71 -20.45 -3.32
CA PRO A 287 6.43 -19.57 -2.40
C PRO A 287 5.57 -18.43 -1.84
N ALA A 288 4.77 -17.77 -2.69
CA ALA A 288 3.91 -16.66 -2.27
C ALA A 288 2.77 -17.13 -1.38
N ARG A 289 2.21 -18.31 -1.66
CA ARG A 289 1.20 -18.96 -0.83
C ARG A 289 1.76 -19.30 0.55
N ALA A 290 2.95 -19.93 0.60
CA ALA A 290 3.63 -20.24 1.86
C ALA A 290 3.87 -18.98 2.72
N MET A 291 4.26 -17.86 2.11
CA MET A 291 4.44 -16.59 2.82
C MET A 291 3.11 -16.01 3.32
N GLN A 292 2.03 -16.10 2.54
CA GLN A 292 0.70 -15.66 2.94
C GLN A 292 0.21 -16.48 4.15
N GLU A 293 0.34 -17.81 4.12
CA GLU A 293 0.00 -18.71 5.23
C GLU A 293 0.85 -18.42 6.47
N PHE A 294 2.16 -18.22 6.30
CA PHE A 294 3.06 -17.85 7.38
C PHE A 294 2.66 -16.55 8.07
N LEU A 295 2.36 -15.50 7.29
CA LEU A 295 1.92 -14.21 7.83
C LEU A 295 0.57 -14.30 8.53
N SER A 296 -0.37 -15.05 7.97
CA SER A 296 -1.68 -15.29 8.56
C SER A 296 -1.58 -16.04 9.91
N ALA A 297 -0.72 -17.07 9.97
CA ALA A 297 -0.60 -17.92 11.17
C ALA A 297 0.33 -17.31 12.24
N LYS A 298 1.39 -16.64 11.84
CA LYS A 298 2.47 -16.20 12.73
C LYS A 298 2.79 -14.71 12.67
N GLY A 299 2.16 -13.94 11.78
CA GLY A 299 2.49 -12.52 11.56
C GLY A 299 2.32 -11.66 12.79
N ALA A 300 1.32 -11.95 13.64
CA ALA A 300 1.04 -11.20 14.86
C ALA A 300 2.22 -11.16 15.86
N GLN A 301 3.06 -12.19 15.90
CA GLN A 301 4.21 -12.25 16.82
C GLN A 301 5.31 -11.22 16.48
N PHE A 302 5.33 -10.70 15.25
CA PHE A 302 6.31 -9.73 14.79
C PHE A 302 5.83 -8.28 14.96
N LEU A 303 4.56 -8.07 15.33
CA LEU A 303 4.02 -6.72 15.55
C LEU A 303 4.72 -6.07 16.75
N PRO A 304 5.13 -4.79 16.66
CA PRO A 304 5.72 -4.07 17.76
C PRO A 304 4.80 -4.03 18.99
N ARG A 305 5.35 -4.32 20.17
CA ARG A 305 4.59 -4.35 21.43
C ARG A 305 4.32 -2.92 21.90
N THR A 306 3.06 -2.56 21.97
CA THR A 306 2.62 -1.22 22.44
C THR A 306 1.66 -1.31 23.62
N GLN A 307 1.26 -2.53 24.04
CA GLN A 307 0.16 -2.78 24.99
C GLN A 307 0.40 -2.31 26.43
N GLY A 308 1.64 -2.11 26.90
CA GLY A 308 1.92 -1.61 28.28
C GLY A 308 1.75 -0.11 28.46
N ARG A 309 1.53 0.68 27.39
CA ARG A 309 1.56 2.14 27.37
C ARG A 309 0.28 2.78 26.88
N MET A 310 -0.64 1.98 26.35
CA MET A 310 -1.99 2.43 25.98
C MET A 310 -2.96 1.98 27.09
N ARG A 311 -3.54 2.92 27.84
CA ARG A 311 -4.72 2.61 28.64
C ARG A 311 -5.87 2.38 27.69
N LEU A 312 -6.19 1.10 27.41
CA LEU A 312 -7.38 0.73 26.66
C LEU A 312 -8.60 1.19 27.48
N THR A 313 -9.21 2.28 27.11
CA THR A 313 -10.60 2.55 27.48
C THR A 313 -11.45 1.53 26.72
N ARG A 314 -11.78 0.40 27.38
CA ARG A 314 -12.74 -0.55 26.88
C ARG A 314 -14.08 0.18 26.75
N THR A 315 -14.38 0.63 25.55
CA THR A 315 -15.73 1.00 25.18
C THR A 315 -16.51 -0.32 25.06
N SER A 316 -17.25 -0.67 26.09
CA SER A 316 -18.24 -1.76 26.06
C SER A 316 -19.37 -1.32 25.12
N ALA A 317 -19.24 -1.60 23.84
CA ALA A 317 -20.37 -1.59 22.94
C ALA A 317 -21.25 -2.78 23.32
N LYS A 318 -22.30 -2.54 24.14
CA LYS A 318 -23.41 -3.48 24.31
C LYS A 318 -24.05 -3.67 22.94
N PRO A 319 -24.25 -4.93 22.48
CA PRO A 319 -25.04 -5.18 21.29
C PRO A 319 -26.48 -4.70 21.58
N LYS A 320 -26.99 -3.77 20.78
CA LYS A 320 -28.44 -3.50 20.74
C LYS A 320 -29.12 -4.77 20.25
N ARG A 321 -29.78 -5.46 21.17
CA ARG A 321 -30.83 -6.41 20.82
C ARG A 321 -32.02 -5.60 20.32
N GLY A 322 -32.49 -5.90 19.15
CA GLY A 322 -33.68 -5.45 18.49
C GLY A 322 -33.85 -6.23 17.21
#